data_b7478133b98b20177ea5470c83a12c00
#
_entry.id   b7478133b98b20177ea5470c83a12c00
#
_cell.length_a   1.000
_cell.length_b   1.000
_cell.length_c   1.000
_cell.angle_alpha   90.00
_cell.angle_beta   90.00
_cell.angle_gamma   90.00
#
_symmetry.space_group_name_H-M   'P 1'
#
loop_
_entity.id
_entity.type
_entity.pdbx_description
1 polymer ?
#
loop_
_entity_poly.entity_id
_entity_poly.type
_entity_poly.pdbx_seq_one_letter_code
_entity_poly.pdbx_strand_id
1 'polypeptide(L)'
;MYHKDFQRIPGVGKSIARDLWDLGYRSTSDLRCQDPEDMYARLCLIRGGRLDRCLLYVFRCAVYFASETAHDPDLLKWWNWKD
;
A
#
# COMPACT_ATOMS: atom_id res chain seq x y z
N MET A 1 -16.80 0.37 3.99
CA MET A 1 -17.14 1.52 3.13
C MET A 1 -15.92 2.32 2.77
N TYR A 2 -15.32 2.95 3.76
CA TYR A 2 -14.12 3.74 3.55
C TYR A 2 -12.95 2.93 2.99
N HIS A 3 -12.87 1.64 3.29
CA HIS A 3 -11.80 0.79 2.79
C HIS A 3 -11.91 0.45 1.30
N LYS A 4 -13.06 0.66 0.70
CA LYS A 4 -13.28 0.30 -0.70
C LYS A 4 -12.42 1.13 -1.66
N ASP A 5 -12.15 2.38 -1.31
CA ASP A 5 -11.30 3.22 -2.15
C ASP A 5 -9.90 2.60 -2.30
N PHE A 6 -9.35 2.08 -1.21
CA PHE A 6 -8.05 1.41 -1.25
C PHE A 6 -8.08 0.12 -2.07
N GLN A 7 -9.22 -0.54 -2.11
CA GLN A 7 -9.34 -1.81 -2.84
C GLN A 7 -9.32 -1.63 -4.36
N ARG A 8 -9.35 -0.40 -4.85
CA ARG A 8 -9.10 -0.10 -6.26
C ARG A 8 -7.65 -0.38 -6.64
N ILE A 9 -6.75 -0.39 -5.66
CA ILE A 9 -5.33 -0.61 -5.88
C ILE A 9 -5.11 -2.10 -6.12
N PRO A 10 -4.44 -2.50 -7.22
CA PRO A 10 -4.15 -3.91 -7.45
C PRO A 10 -3.36 -4.52 -6.29
N GLY A 11 -3.79 -5.68 -5.82
CA GLY A 11 -3.15 -6.37 -4.71
C GLY A 11 -3.64 -5.96 -3.34
N VAL A 12 -4.49 -4.94 -3.23
CA VAL A 12 -5.02 -4.49 -1.95
C VAL A 12 -6.42 -5.08 -1.73
N GLY A 13 -6.51 -6.03 -0.82
CA GLY A 13 -7.78 -6.57 -0.35
C GLY A 13 -8.23 -5.86 0.92
N LYS A 14 -9.24 -6.42 1.59
CA LYS A 14 -9.81 -5.84 2.80
C LYS A 14 -8.79 -5.67 3.91
N SER A 15 -7.93 -6.65 4.09
CA SER A 15 -6.93 -6.63 5.17
C SER A 15 -5.93 -5.48 4.99
N ILE A 16 -5.38 -5.35 3.80
CA ILE A 16 -4.38 -4.29 3.53
C ILE A 16 -5.06 -2.92 3.49
N ALA A 17 -6.29 -2.85 3.02
CA ALA A 17 -7.06 -1.61 3.07
C ALA A 17 -7.23 -1.12 4.51
N ARG A 18 -7.47 -2.03 5.45
CA ARG A 18 -7.53 -1.68 6.86
C ARG A 18 -6.17 -1.22 7.38
N ASP A 19 -5.09 -1.87 6.95
CA ASP A 19 -3.74 -1.45 7.35
C ASP A 19 -3.48 0.00 6.91
N LEU A 20 -3.86 0.36 5.70
CA LEU A 20 -3.71 1.72 5.20
C LEU A 20 -4.54 2.71 6.03
N TRP A 21 -5.75 2.33 6.39
CA TRP A 21 -6.60 3.15 7.26
C TRP A 21 -5.94 3.35 8.61
N ASP A 22 -5.40 2.29 9.20
CA ASP A 22 -4.75 2.35 10.52
C ASP A 22 -3.48 3.20 10.48
N LEU A 23 -2.84 3.31 9.32
CA LEU A 23 -1.69 4.20 9.12
C LEU A 23 -2.08 5.68 9.03
N GLY A 24 -3.38 5.97 8.95
CA GLY A 24 -3.87 7.34 8.90
C GLY A 24 -4.32 7.81 7.53
N TYR A 25 -4.21 6.97 6.51
CA TYR A 25 -4.68 7.33 5.17
C TYR A 25 -6.18 7.15 5.06
N ARG A 26 -6.83 8.01 4.30
CA ARG A 26 -8.28 8.02 4.16
C ARG A 26 -8.75 7.77 2.74
N SER A 27 -7.85 7.93 1.76
CA SER A 27 -8.16 7.69 0.35
C SER A 27 -6.91 7.27 -0.39
N THR A 28 -7.08 6.71 -1.58
CA THR A 28 -5.96 6.32 -2.43
C THR A 28 -5.06 7.52 -2.73
N SER A 29 -5.64 8.70 -2.95
CA SER A 29 -4.85 9.88 -3.25
C SER A 29 -3.93 10.30 -2.11
N ASP A 30 -4.24 9.91 -0.88
CA ASP A 30 -3.37 10.20 0.28
C ASP A 30 -2.04 9.45 0.19
N LEU A 31 -1.95 8.41 -0.64
CA LEU A 31 -0.73 7.63 -0.80
C LEU A 31 0.25 8.27 -1.79
N ARG A 32 -0.14 9.31 -2.49
CA ARG A 32 0.72 9.95 -3.48
C ARG A 32 2.01 10.43 -2.84
N CYS A 33 3.14 10.02 -3.44
CA CYS A 33 4.49 10.41 -3.03
C CYS A 33 4.84 10.01 -1.59
N GLN A 34 4.13 9.05 -1.01
CA GLN A 34 4.48 8.51 0.31
C GLN A 34 5.65 7.54 0.17
N ASP A 35 6.36 7.34 1.28
CA ASP A 35 7.49 6.41 1.34
C ASP A 35 7.00 5.03 1.80
N PRO A 36 6.98 4.01 0.91
CA PRO A 36 6.50 2.69 1.30
C PRO A 36 7.34 2.03 2.40
N GLU A 37 8.64 2.32 2.48
CA GLU A 37 9.49 1.79 3.55
C GLU A 37 9.04 2.33 4.90
N ASP A 38 8.76 3.64 4.97
CA ASP A 38 8.26 4.27 6.18
C ASP A 38 6.88 3.73 6.56
N MET A 39 6.01 3.55 5.58
CA MET A 39 4.69 2.97 5.80
C MET A 39 4.79 1.59 6.44
N TYR A 40 5.66 0.75 5.90
CA TYR A 40 5.88 -0.60 6.40
C TYR A 40 6.42 -0.56 7.85
N ALA A 41 7.42 0.27 8.10
CA ALA A 41 8.02 0.39 9.43
C ALA A 41 6.99 0.86 10.47
N ARG A 42 6.18 1.85 10.12
CA ARG A 42 5.14 2.35 11.04
C ARG A 42 4.09 1.28 11.34
N LEU A 43 3.70 0.51 10.33
CA LEU A 43 2.71 -0.55 10.53
C LEU A 43 3.28 -1.66 11.42
N CYS A 44 4.54 -2.02 11.26
CA CYS A 44 5.19 -2.97 12.15
C CYS A 44 5.12 -2.52 13.60
N LEU A 45 5.33 -1.22 13.85
CA LEU A 45 5.20 -0.67 15.20
C LEU A 45 3.77 -0.76 15.72
N ILE A 46 2.79 -0.44 14.88
CA ILE A 46 1.37 -0.50 15.26
C ILE A 46 0.97 -1.93 15.62
N ARG A 47 1.44 -2.91 14.86
CA ARG A 47 1.08 -4.32 15.07
C ARG A 47 1.94 -5.00 16.13
N GLY A 48 2.97 -4.33 16.62
CA GLY A 48 3.82 -4.84 17.70
C GLY A 48 4.86 -5.85 17.27
N GLY A 49 5.26 -5.87 16.01
CA GLY A 49 6.27 -6.80 15.55
C GLY A 49 6.50 -6.73 14.05
N ARG A 50 7.43 -7.55 13.58
CA ARG A 50 7.76 -7.61 12.16
C ARG A 50 6.63 -8.30 11.38
N LEU A 51 6.23 -7.69 10.28
CA LEU A 51 5.22 -8.22 9.38
C LEU A 51 5.85 -8.84 8.14
N ASP A 52 5.04 -9.60 7.39
CA ASP A 52 5.49 -10.20 6.14
C ASP A 52 6.00 -9.12 5.19
N ARG A 53 7.17 -9.36 4.61
CA ARG A 53 7.79 -8.40 3.71
C ARG A 53 6.98 -8.19 2.43
N CYS A 54 6.13 -9.13 2.06
CA CYS A 54 5.21 -8.95 0.93
C CYS A 54 4.33 -7.71 1.10
N LEU A 55 4.03 -7.34 2.33
CA LEU A 55 3.25 -6.14 2.62
C LEU A 55 3.98 -4.88 2.13
N LEU A 56 5.31 -4.83 2.32
CA LEU A 56 6.12 -3.73 1.79
C LEU A 56 6.00 -3.65 0.28
N TYR A 57 6.04 -4.80 -0.40
CA TYR A 57 5.94 -4.84 -1.86
C TYR A 57 4.58 -4.32 -2.33
N VAL A 58 3.52 -4.68 -1.63
CA VAL A 58 2.19 -4.16 -1.92
C VAL A 58 2.13 -2.64 -1.68
N PHE A 59 2.78 -2.14 -0.64
CA PHE A 59 2.85 -0.70 -0.39
C PHE A 59 3.60 0.04 -1.50
N ARG A 60 4.69 -0.54 -2.01
CA ARG A 60 5.41 0.03 -3.15
C ARG A 60 4.50 0.16 -4.36
N CYS A 61 3.76 -0.90 -4.65
CA CYS A 61 2.78 -0.90 -5.74
C CYS A 61 1.68 0.14 -5.51
N ALA A 62 1.19 0.23 -4.27
CA ALA A 62 0.11 1.16 -3.93
C ALA A 62 0.53 2.62 -4.10
N VAL A 63 1.74 2.97 -3.66
CA VAL A 63 2.27 4.33 -3.83
C VAL A 63 2.46 4.66 -5.31
N TYR A 64 2.96 3.70 -6.08
CA TYR A 64 3.08 3.87 -7.53
C TYR A 64 1.72 4.13 -8.16
N PHE A 65 0.72 3.31 -7.81
CA PHE A 65 -0.62 3.43 -8.35
C PHE A 65 -1.22 4.82 -8.06
N ALA A 66 -1.02 5.30 -6.85
CA ALA A 66 -1.57 6.60 -6.44
C ALA A 66 -0.82 7.79 -7.03
N SER A 67 0.49 7.62 -7.28
CA SER A 67 1.37 8.73 -7.68
C SER A 67 1.38 8.98 -9.19
N GLU A 68 1.03 7.98 -9.99
CA GLU A 68 1.06 8.07 -11.45
C GLU A 68 -0.35 8.08 -12.02
N THR A 69 -0.55 8.85 -13.09
CA THR A 69 -1.84 8.88 -13.78
C THR A 69 -1.93 7.78 -14.84
N ALA A 70 -0.80 7.42 -15.44
CA ALA A 70 -0.71 6.33 -16.41
C ALA A 70 0.14 5.22 -15.79
N HIS A 71 -0.33 3.98 -15.89
CA HIS A 71 0.32 2.87 -15.21
C HIS A 71 0.86 1.84 -16.19
N ASP A 72 2.09 1.41 -15.96
CA ASP A 72 2.66 0.24 -16.62
C ASP A 72 1.99 -1.00 -16.01
N PRO A 73 1.32 -1.85 -16.83
CA PRO A 73 0.62 -3.02 -16.29
C PRO A 73 1.52 -3.96 -15.47
N ASP A 74 2.80 -4.06 -15.81
CA ASP A 74 3.73 -4.90 -15.07
C ASP A 74 4.02 -4.33 -13.68
N LEU A 75 3.98 -3.01 -13.52
CA LEU A 75 4.20 -2.37 -12.24
C LEU A 75 2.93 -2.33 -11.37
N LEU A 76 1.80 -2.80 -11.88
CA LEU A 76 0.59 -2.99 -11.08
C LEU A 76 0.55 -4.37 -10.43
N LYS A 77 1.54 -5.20 -10.71
CA LYS A 77 1.71 -6.51 -10.08
C LYS A 77 2.65 -6.33 -8.89
N TRP A 78 2.12 -6.45 -7.68
CA TRP A 78 2.89 -6.14 -6.47
C TRP A 78 4.16 -6.98 -6.34
N TRP A 79 4.15 -8.21 -6.86
CA TRP A 79 5.31 -9.08 -6.77
C TRP A 79 6.48 -8.63 -7.66
N ASN A 80 6.26 -7.71 -8.56
CA ASN A 80 7.35 -7.10 -9.34
C ASN A 80 8.07 -6.00 -8.57
N TRP A 81 7.62 -5.70 -7.35
CA TRP A 81 8.25 -4.71 -6.48
C TRP A 81 9.14 -5.34 -5.40
N LYS A 82 9.39 -6.64 -5.51
CA LYS A 82 10.30 -7.34 -4.62
C LYS A 82 11.71 -6.75 -4.67
N ASP A 83 12.40 -6.89 -3.55
CA ASP A 83 13.82 -6.50 -3.47
C ASP A 83 14.68 -7.24 -4.46
#